data_ce6ab30a49c2affe9ca612874fdce01a
#
_entry.id   ce6ab30a49c2affe9ca612874fdce01a
#
_cell.length_a   1.000
_cell.length_b   1.000
_cell.length_c   1.000
_cell.angle_alpha   90.00
_cell.angle_beta   90.00
_cell.angle_gamma   90.00
#
_symmetry.space_group_name_H-M   'P 1'
#
loop_
_entity.id
_entity.type
_entity.pdbx_description
1 polymer ?
#
loop_
_entity_poly.entity_id
_entity_poly.type
_entity_poly.pdbx_seq_one_letter_code
_entity_poly.pdbx_strand_id
1 'polypeptide(L)'
;MHRFFSPVFRTVFQLLIAVGLSASVSATPAAPFEDSIAQRTLACTACHGPQGRAAPDGYYPRLAGKPAGYLYNQLLNFRDGRRHYGLMTQLLEPLSDAYLMEIAQYFSSLDVPYPAPVPTAASPELLRRGERLVMQGDSNKKVPACIQCHGQAMTGVAPSVPGLLGLPRDYLNAQLGAWKSGQRHAHAPDCMRGVVARLDDGDINAVASWLAAHPLPTSTKPASKAPALPPGAVAVDCGSAPATTTATSRP
;
A
#
# COMPACT_ATOMS: atom_id res chain seq x y z
N MET A 1 10.35 -42.22 65.28
CA MET A 1 9.51 -43.11 64.42
C MET A 1 10.07 -43.07 63.00
N HIS A 2 11.03 -43.93 62.67
CA HIS A 2 11.59 -44.07 61.34
C HIS A 2 10.75 -45.08 60.54
N ARG A 3 10.05 -44.67 59.52
CA ARG A 3 9.38 -45.58 58.57
C ARG A 3 10.37 -45.97 57.48
N PHE A 4 10.77 -47.23 57.48
CA PHE A 4 11.55 -47.89 56.43
C PHE A 4 10.69 -47.98 55.16
N PHE A 5 11.04 -47.27 54.12
CA PHE A 5 10.55 -47.48 52.76
C PHE A 5 11.31 -48.67 52.16
N SER A 6 10.59 -49.72 51.79
CA SER A 6 11.11 -50.96 51.20
C SER A 6 11.90 -50.65 49.90
N PRO A 7 13.09 -51.25 49.69
CA PRO A 7 13.93 -51.03 48.49
C PRO A 7 13.25 -51.41 47.18
N VAL A 8 12.23 -52.28 47.24
CA VAL A 8 11.46 -52.71 46.06
C VAL A 8 10.68 -51.52 45.41
N PHE A 9 10.23 -50.58 46.23
CA PHE A 9 9.48 -49.41 45.73
C PHE A 9 10.37 -48.40 44.99
N ARG A 10 11.65 -48.33 45.31
CA ARG A 10 12.62 -47.45 44.67
C ARG A 10 12.99 -47.93 43.26
N THR A 11 13.10 -49.25 43.08
CA THR A 11 13.49 -49.84 41.79
C THR A 11 12.37 -49.78 40.76
N VAL A 12 11.11 -49.94 41.17
CA VAL A 12 9.95 -49.84 40.28
C VAL A 12 9.72 -48.41 39.83
N PHE A 13 9.94 -47.41 40.72
CA PHE A 13 9.80 -45.99 40.36
C PHE A 13 10.89 -45.48 39.40
N GLN A 14 12.11 -46.04 39.51
CA GLN A 14 13.20 -45.68 38.57
C GLN A 14 13.03 -46.33 37.19
N LEU A 15 12.43 -47.52 37.09
CA LEU A 15 12.13 -48.17 35.80
C LEU A 15 10.98 -47.48 35.06
N LEU A 16 10.00 -46.89 35.74
CA LEU A 16 8.89 -46.15 35.10
C LEU A 16 9.32 -44.79 34.54
N ILE A 17 10.38 -44.18 35.07
CA ILE A 17 10.92 -42.90 34.54
C ILE A 17 11.78 -43.15 33.29
N ALA A 18 12.40 -44.31 33.14
CA ALA A 18 13.26 -44.61 31.99
C ALA A 18 12.50 -44.94 30.69
N VAL A 19 11.23 -45.32 30.77
CA VAL A 19 10.41 -45.70 29.60
C VAL A 19 9.67 -44.51 28.98
N GLY A 20 9.60 -43.35 29.68
CA GLY A 20 8.79 -42.17 29.28
C GLY A 20 9.46 -41.15 28.38
N LEU A 21 10.75 -41.26 28.02
CA LEU A 21 11.49 -40.15 27.37
C LEU A 21 12.00 -40.44 25.95
N SER A 22 11.42 -41.38 25.25
CA SER A 22 11.71 -41.60 23.84
C SER A 22 10.58 -41.06 22.96
N ALA A 23 10.13 -39.81 23.17
CA ALA A 23 9.37 -39.09 22.19
C ALA A 23 10.33 -38.69 21.05
N SER A 24 10.41 -39.53 20.04
CA SER A 24 11.07 -39.19 18.79
C SER A 24 10.36 -37.96 18.19
N VAL A 25 10.94 -36.79 18.38
CA VAL A 25 10.54 -35.59 17.64
C VAL A 25 10.89 -35.88 16.20
N SER A 26 9.94 -36.39 15.43
CA SER A 26 10.04 -36.45 13.98
C SER A 26 10.12 -35.02 13.48
N ALA A 27 11.33 -34.52 13.20
CA ALA A 27 11.51 -33.27 12.50
C ALA A 27 10.88 -33.46 11.12
N THR A 28 9.74 -32.82 10.89
CA THR A 28 9.17 -32.71 9.56
C THR A 28 10.25 -32.06 8.69
N PRO A 29 10.68 -32.68 7.57
CA PRO A 29 11.64 -32.01 6.69
C PRO A 29 11.08 -30.67 6.29
N ALA A 30 11.86 -29.60 6.45
CA ALA A 30 11.48 -28.28 5.96
C ALA A 30 11.16 -28.40 4.48
N ALA A 31 10.02 -27.88 4.07
CA ALA A 31 9.67 -27.84 2.66
C ALA A 31 10.83 -27.18 1.89
N PRO A 32 11.24 -27.74 0.73
CA PRO A 32 12.32 -27.16 -0.02
C PRO A 32 12.00 -25.68 -0.35
N PHE A 33 12.99 -24.81 -0.15
CA PHE A 33 12.84 -23.40 -0.52
C PHE A 33 12.65 -23.32 -2.04
N GLU A 34 11.49 -22.82 -2.46
CA GLU A 34 11.23 -22.54 -3.86
C GLU A 34 11.70 -21.12 -4.16
N ASP A 35 12.73 -20.95 -4.99
CA ASP A 35 13.25 -19.63 -5.37
C ASP A 35 12.29 -18.95 -6.37
N SER A 36 11.11 -18.59 -5.87
CA SER A 36 10.12 -17.81 -6.61
C SER A 36 10.00 -16.40 -6.04
N ILE A 37 9.55 -15.44 -6.87
CA ILE A 37 9.29 -14.08 -6.39
C ILE A 37 8.25 -14.07 -5.26
N ALA A 38 7.28 -14.98 -5.28
CA ALA A 38 6.30 -15.14 -4.22
C ALA A 38 6.96 -15.47 -2.88
N GLN A 39 7.92 -16.39 -2.86
CA GLN A 39 8.68 -16.75 -1.66
C GLN A 39 9.58 -15.60 -1.21
N ARG A 40 10.29 -14.97 -2.15
CA ARG A 40 11.20 -13.84 -1.84
C ARG A 40 10.47 -12.63 -1.26
N THR A 41 9.19 -12.44 -1.60
CA THR A 41 8.37 -11.34 -1.09
C THR A 41 7.59 -11.63 0.19
N LEU A 42 7.77 -12.79 0.83
CA LEU A 42 7.12 -13.12 2.11
C LEU A 42 7.47 -12.10 3.21
N ALA A 43 8.68 -11.57 3.22
CA ALA A 43 9.07 -10.49 4.14
C ALA A 43 8.18 -9.25 4.01
N CYS A 44 7.73 -8.93 2.80
CA CYS A 44 6.82 -7.80 2.54
C CYS A 44 5.43 -8.08 3.11
N THR A 45 4.94 -9.33 2.94
CA THR A 45 3.58 -9.71 3.36
C THR A 45 3.41 -9.81 4.87
N ALA A 46 4.50 -9.91 5.64
CA ALA A 46 4.46 -9.86 7.11
C ALA A 46 3.81 -8.57 7.64
N CYS A 47 4.05 -7.44 6.97
CA CYS A 47 3.45 -6.15 7.30
C CYS A 47 2.29 -5.80 6.36
N HIS A 48 2.46 -6.02 5.05
CA HIS A 48 1.46 -5.63 4.06
C HIS A 48 0.32 -6.65 3.88
N GLY A 49 0.24 -7.65 4.75
CA GLY A 49 -0.78 -8.70 4.73
C GLY A 49 -0.58 -9.75 3.62
N PRO A 50 -1.24 -10.89 3.73
CA PRO A 50 -1.14 -11.96 2.74
C PRO A 50 -1.40 -11.43 1.33
N GLN A 51 -0.50 -11.78 0.39
CA GLN A 51 -0.56 -11.30 -1.00
C GLN A 51 -0.52 -9.75 -1.14
N GLY A 52 -0.10 -9.02 -0.10
CA GLY A 52 -0.08 -7.55 -0.14
C GLY A 52 -1.47 -6.89 -0.11
N ARG A 53 -2.48 -7.54 0.49
CA ARG A 53 -3.86 -7.02 0.58
C ARG A 53 -4.06 -5.89 1.58
N ALA A 54 -3.09 -5.53 2.37
CA ALA A 54 -3.03 -4.72 3.57
C ALA A 54 -3.26 -5.54 4.85
N ALA A 55 -2.76 -5.03 5.97
CA ALA A 55 -3.09 -5.55 7.30
C ALA A 55 -4.45 -5.02 7.78
N PRO A 56 -5.12 -5.72 8.71
CA PRO A 56 -6.43 -5.31 9.22
C PRO A 56 -6.44 -3.95 9.95
N ASP A 57 -5.29 -3.53 10.48
CA ASP A 57 -5.13 -2.26 11.20
C ASP A 57 -5.14 -1.03 10.26
N GLY A 58 -5.06 -1.24 8.95
CA GLY A 58 -5.02 -0.17 7.96
C GLY A 58 -3.77 0.70 7.97
N TYR A 59 -2.78 0.38 8.81
CA TYR A 59 -1.54 1.14 8.92
C TYR A 59 -0.60 0.88 7.72
N TYR A 60 -0.40 -0.40 7.38
CA TYR A 60 0.39 -0.81 6.24
C TYR A 60 -0.47 -0.88 4.98
N PRO A 61 -0.10 -0.15 3.90
CA PRO A 61 -0.96 -0.05 2.73
C PRO A 61 -1.03 -1.34 1.91
N ARG A 62 -2.11 -1.46 1.16
CA ARG A 62 -2.27 -2.45 0.11
C ARG A 62 -1.23 -2.25 -1.00
N LEU A 63 -0.60 -3.34 -1.42
CA LEU A 63 0.31 -3.42 -2.56
C LEU A 63 -0.36 -4.06 -3.78
N ALA A 64 -1.14 -5.13 -3.56
CA ALA A 64 -1.76 -5.91 -4.62
C ALA A 64 -2.60 -5.07 -5.58
N GLY A 65 -2.36 -5.26 -6.89
CA GLY A 65 -3.11 -4.62 -7.97
C GLY A 65 -2.83 -3.13 -8.18
N LYS A 66 -1.85 -2.54 -7.47
CA LYS A 66 -1.41 -1.18 -7.77
C LYS A 66 -0.54 -1.19 -9.04
N PRO A 67 -0.52 -0.11 -9.86
CA PRO A 67 0.32 -0.05 -11.04
C PRO A 67 1.80 -0.33 -10.74
N ALA A 68 2.46 -1.14 -11.56
CA ALA A 68 3.84 -1.56 -11.32
C ALA A 68 4.82 -0.38 -11.24
N GLY A 69 4.69 0.59 -12.15
CA GLY A 69 5.52 1.79 -12.11
C GLY A 69 5.28 2.66 -10.88
N TYR A 70 4.05 2.69 -10.36
CA TYR A 70 3.79 3.34 -9.07
C TYR A 70 4.51 2.62 -7.93
N LEU A 71 4.37 1.29 -7.83
CA LEU A 71 5.02 0.51 -6.79
C LEU A 71 6.55 0.68 -6.86
N TYR A 72 7.12 0.55 -8.04
CA TYR A 72 8.54 0.76 -8.26
C TYR A 72 9.02 2.14 -7.80
N ASN A 73 8.31 3.19 -8.20
CA ASN A 73 8.61 4.55 -7.76
C ASN A 73 8.53 4.70 -6.23
N GLN A 74 7.59 4.02 -5.57
CA GLN A 74 7.52 4.07 -4.10
C GLN A 74 8.70 3.35 -3.45
N LEU A 75 9.12 2.20 -3.96
CA LEU A 75 10.29 1.47 -3.46
C LEU A 75 11.55 2.33 -3.60
N LEU A 76 11.78 2.94 -4.77
CA LEU A 76 12.87 3.89 -4.99
C LEU A 76 12.77 5.10 -4.04
N ASN A 77 11.58 5.66 -3.86
CA ASN A 77 11.39 6.84 -3.01
C ASN A 77 11.72 6.56 -1.54
N PHE A 78 11.45 5.36 -1.04
CA PHE A 78 11.86 4.94 0.30
C PHE A 78 13.37 4.71 0.38
N ARG A 79 13.96 3.98 -0.57
CA ARG A 79 15.39 3.69 -0.60
C ARG A 79 16.23 4.97 -0.69
N ASP A 80 15.83 5.89 -1.56
CA ASP A 80 16.57 7.11 -1.88
C ASP A 80 16.17 8.30 -0.96
N GLY A 81 15.38 8.07 0.11
CA GLY A 81 15.06 9.08 1.12
C GLY A 81 14.03 10.13 0.73
N ARG A 82 13.37 10.01 -0.44
CA ARG A 82 12.27 10.92 -0.83
C ARG A 82 10.99 10.67 -0.06
N ARG A 83 10.83 9.49 0.55
CA ARG A 83 9.72 9.11 1.41
C ARG A 83 10.25 8.49 2.69
N HIS A 84 9.87 9.05 3.85
CA HIS A 84 10.41 8.62 5.13
C HIS A 84 9.53 7.56 5.80
N TYR A 85 10.09 6.39 6.01
CA TYR A 85 9.65 5.36 6.93
C TYR A 85 10.80 4.39 7.18
N GLY A 86 11.43 4.48 8.35
CA GLY A 86 12.72 3.84 8.63
C GLY A 86 12.78 2.34 8.31
N LEU A 87 11.74 1.57 8.66
CA LEU A 87 11.69 0.13 8.36
C LEU A 87 11.71 -0.15 6.85
N MET A 88 10.96 0.63 6.05
CA MET A 88 10.97 0.45 4.59
C MET A 88 12.32 0.86 4.00
N THR A 89 12.92 1.96 4.46
CA THR A 89 14.24 2.40 3.99
C THR A 89 15.30 1.32 4.24
N GLN A 90 15.38 0.80 5.48
CA GLN A 90 16.35 -0.24 5.83
C GLN A 90 16.14 -1.54 5.04
N LEU A 91 14.89 -1.95 4.82
CA LEU A 91 14.57 -3.15 4.06
C LEU A 91 14.98 -3.04 2.58
N LEU A 92 14.86 -1.84 2.00
CA LEU A 92 15.07 -1.61 0.57
C LEU A 92 16.48 -1.16 0.20
N GLU A 93 17.24 -0.63 1.17
CA GLU A 93 18.60 -0.10 0.96
C GLU A 93 19.54 -1.05 0.19
N PRO A 94 19.60 -2.37 0.50
CA PRO A 94 20.52 -3.28 -0.18
C PRO A 94 19.98 -3.79 -1.53
N LEU A 95 18.75 -3.43 -1.94
CA LEU A 95 18.11 -4.04 -3.12
C LEU A 95 18.42 -3.26 -4.40
N SER A 96 18.71 -4.01 -5.48
CA SER A 96 18.95 -3.44 -6.80
C SER A 96 17.67 -2.93 -7.46
N ASP A 97 17.81 -2.00 -8.40
CA ASP A 97 16.70 -1.47 -9.21
C ASP A 97 15.94 -2.59 -9.94
N ALA A 98 16.67 -3.56 -10.48
CA ALA A 98 16.06 -4.70 -11.18
C ALA A 98 15.19 -5.53 -10.23
N TYR A 99 15.65 -5.80 -9.01
CA TYR A 99 14.88 -6.56 -8.03
C TYR A 99 13.69 -5.76 -7.49
N LEU A 100 13.84 -4.45 -7.28
CA LEU A 100 12.71 -3.58 -6.93
C LEU A 100 11.63 -3.56 -8.02
N MET A 101 12.02 -3.59 -9.29
CA MET A 101 11.07 -3.70 -10.41
C MET A 101 10.37 -5.07 -10.42
N GLU A 102 11.08 -6.16 -10.17
CA GLU A 102 10.51 -7.51 -10.07
C GLU A 102 9.45 -7.60 -8.95
N ILE A 103 9.76 -7.05 -7.76
CA ILE A 103 8.81 -6.93 -6.64
C ILE A 103 7.57 -6.12 -7.05
N ALA A 104 7.77 -4.98 -7.71
CA ALA A 104 6.68 -4.11 -8.15
C ALA A 104 5.75 -4.80 -9.17
N GLN A 105 6.32 -5.52 -10.13
CA GLN A 105 5.58 -6.30 -11.12
C GLN A 105 4.80 -7.43 -10.47
N TYR A 106 5.40 -8.15 -9.53
CA TYR A 106 4.73 -9.23 -8.80
C TYR A 106 3.49 -8.73 -8.07
N PHE A 107 3.61 -7.72 -7.21
CA PHE A 107 2.42 -7.21 -6.49
C PHE A 107 1.39 -6.55 -7.41
N SER A 108 1.83 -5.94 -8.50
CA SER A 108 0.94 -5.37 -9.51
C SER A 108 0.08 -6.42 -10.22
N SER A 109 0.63 -7.62 -10.44
CA SER A 109 -0.06 -8.72 -11.12
C SER A 109 -1.14 -9.39 -10.26
N LEU A 110 -1.09 -9.20 -8.93
CA LEU A 110 -2.01 -9.87 -8.02
C LEU A 110 -3.41 -9.25 -8.06
N ASP A 111 -4.41 -10.07 -8.36
CA ASP A 111 -5.83 -9.70 -8.35
C ASP A 111 -6.48 -10.19 -7.05
N VAL A 112 -6.35 -9.41 -6.00
CA VAL A 112 -6.85 -9.74 -4.66
C VAL A 112 -8.08 -8.88 -4.37
N PRO A 113 -9.20 -9.43 -3.89
CA PRO A 113 -10.37 -8.65 -3.54
C PRO A 113 -10.06 -7.54 -2.53
N TYR A 114 -10.71 -6.39 -2.69
CA TYR A 114 -10.68 -5.32 -1.71
C TYR A 114 -11.67 -5.61 -0.57
N PRO A 115 -11.40 -5.15 0.65
CA PRO A 115 -12.40 -5.17 1.71
C PRO A 115 -13.55 -4.22 1.36
N ALA A 116 -14.73 -4.46 1.91
CA ALA A 116 -15.82 -3.52 1.83
C ALA A 116 -15.43 -2.16 2.46
N PRO A 117 -15.93 -1.03 1.94
CA PRO A 117 -15.73 0.26 2.57
C PRO A 117 -16.21 0.25 4.03
N VAL A 118 -15.45 0.89 4.91
CA VAL A 118 -15.83 1.01 6.32
C VAL A 118 -16.88 2.12 6.46
N PRO A 119 -17.99 1.89 7.20
CA PRO A 119 -18.94 2.95 7.51
C PRO A 119 -18.25 4.17 8.12
N THR A 120 -18.62 5.35 7.65
CA THR A 120 -18.04 6.61 8.12
C THR A 120 -18.97 7.37 9.05
N ALA A 121 -18.42 7.98 10.11
CA ALA A 121 -19.11 8.95 10.95
C ALA A 121 -18.93 10.39 10.47
N ALA A 122 -18.35 10.61 9.29
CA ALA A 122 -18.17 11.94 8.72
C ALA A 122 -19.53 12.61 8.43
N SER A 123 -19.60 13.93 8.66
CA SER A 123 -20.83 14.66 8.38
C SER A 123 -21.13 14.69 6.86
N PRO A 124 -22.41 14.83 6.47
CA PRO A 124 -22.76 14.97 5.05
C PRO A 124 -22.06 16.16 4.37
N GLU A 125 -21.82 17.26 5.09
CA GLU A 125 -21.12 18.45 4.60
C GLU A 125 -19.67 18.12 4.26
N LEU A 126 -18.98 17.41 5.15
CA LEU A 126 -17.60 16.99 4.95
C LEU A 126 -17.49 16.06 3.72
N LEU A 127 -18.40 15.10 3.60
CA LEU A 127 -18.42 14.18 2.45
C LEU A 127 -18.72 14.93 1.15
N ARG A 128 -19.67 15.87 1.11
CA ARG A 128 -19.91 16.70 -0.08
C ARG A 128 -18.72 17.57 -0.45
N ARG A 129 -17.97 18.10 0.52
CA ARG A 129 -16.72 18.84 0.25
C ARG A 129 -15.68 17.90 -0.38
N GLY A 130 -15.50 16.70 0.16
CA GLY A 130 -14.60 15.68 -0.39
C GLY A 130 -14.97 15.30 -1.81
N GLU A 131 -16.24 15.02 -2.08
CA GLU A 131 -16.76 14.70 -3.40
C GLU A 131 -16.44 15.80 -4.41
N ARG A 132 -16.74 17.07 -4.09
CA ARG A 132 -16.45 18.19 -5.00
C ARG A 132 -14.96 18.27 -5.33
N LEU A 133 -14.08 18.17 -4.33
CA LEU A 133 -12.64 18.20 -4.57
C LEU A 133 -12.17 17.03 -5.44
N VAL A 134 -12.68 15.83 -5.18
CA VAL A 134 -12.29 14.63 -5.93
C VAL A 134 -12.80 14.67 -7.37
N MET A 135 -14.05 15.04 -7.57
CA MET A 135 -14.73 14.96 -8.87
C MET A 135 -14.58 16.23 -9.72
N GLN A 136 -14.43 17.40 -9.10
CA GLN A 136 -14.45 18.68 -9.80
C GLN A 136 -13.20 19.54 -9.51
N GLY A 137 -12.49 19.29 -8.40
CA GLY A 137 -11.40 20.14 -7.95
C GLY A 137 -11.89 21.45 -7.31
N ASP A 138 -11.00 22.44 -7.30
CA ASP A 138 -11.30 23.78 -6.80
C ASP A 138 -10.51 24.81 -7.64
N SER A 139 -11.19 25.47 -8.56
CA SER A 139 -10.58 26.44 -9.49
C SER A 139 -10.02 27.67 -8.75
N ASN A 140 -10.64 28.10 -7.65
CA ASN A 140 -10.17 29.23 -6.86
C ASN A 140 -8.83 28.94 -6.19
N LYS A 141 -8.62 27.70 -5.76
CA LYS A 141 -7.37 27.20 -5.18
C LYS A 141 -6.43 26.64 -6.24
N LYS A 142 -6.82 26.62 -7.51
CA LYS A 142 -6.09 25.94 -8.61
C LYS A 142 -5.80 24.45 -8.28
N VAL A 143 -6.72 23.77 -7.61
CA VAL A 143 -6.65 22.36 -7.31
C VAL A 143 -7.37 21.59 -8.43
N PRO A 144 -6.67 20.71 -9.18
CA PRO A 144 -7.31 19.89 -10.19
C PRO A 144 -8.21 18.84 -9.55
N ALA A 145 -9.22 18.36 -10.27
CA ALA A 145 -9.99 17.20 -9.83
C ALA A 145 -9.10 15.95 -9.73
N CYS A 146 -9.22 15.16 -8.66
CA CYS A 146 -8.38 13.97 -8.48
C CYS A 146 -8.58 12.94 -9.61
N ILE A 147 -9.83 12.84 -10.13
CA ILE A 147 -10.16 11.95 -11.26
C ILE A 147 -9.37 12.26 -12.52
N GLN A 148 -8.88 13.48 -12.72
CA GLN A 148 -8.14 13.87 -13.92
C GLN A 148 -6.83 13.09 -14.08
N CYS A 149 -6.21 12.70 -12.96
CA CYS A 149 -4.97 11.95 -12.94
C CYS A 149 -5.18 10.50 -12.46
N HIS A 150 -5.99 10.32 -11.41
CA HIS A 150 -6.18 9.01 -10.78
C HIS A 150 -7.22 8.12 -11.47
N GLY A 151 -7.75 8.55 -12.63
CA GLY A 151 -8.73 7.83 -13.44
C GLY A 151 -10.17 8.09 -13.00
N GLN A 152 -11.12 8.00 -13.92
CA GLN A 152 -12.55 8.28 -13.68
C GLN A 152 -13.13 7.39 -12.57
N ALA A 153 -12.71 6.12 -12.51
CA ALA A 153 -13.11 5.17 -11.48
C ALA A 153 -12.23 5.23 -10.23
N MET A 154 -11.27 6.14 -10.14
CA MET A 154 -10.32 6.28 -9.02
C MET A 154 -9.53 5.00 -8.70
N THR A 155 -9.42 4.08 -9.65
CA THR A 155 -8.65 2.83 -9.52
C THR A 155 -7.19 2.98 -9.95
N GLY A 156 -6.81 4.17 -10.42
CA GLY A 156 -5.48 4.47 -10.92
C GLY A 156 -5.36 4.39 -12.44
N VAL A 157 -4.20 4.77 -12.94
CA VAL A 157 -3.85 4.72 -14.36
C VAL A 157 -2.46 4.10 -14.52
N ALA A 158 -2.37 3.07 -15.36
CA ALA A 158 -1.09 2.46 -15.69
C ALA A 158 -0.21 3.44 -16.47
N PRO A 159 1.11 3.37 -16.34
CA PRO A 159 1.84 2.45 -15.47
C PRO A 159 2.08 2.98 -14.04
N SER A 160 1.84 4.28 -13.73
CA SER A 160 2.48 4.93 -12.58
C SER A 160 1.54 5.72 -11.66
N VAL A 161 0.26 5.86 -11.98
CA VAL A 161 -0.68 6.62 -11.14
C VAL A 161 -1.53 5.66 -10.29
N PRO A 162 -1.49 5.76 -8.94
CA PRO A 162 -2.18 4.82 -8.07
C PRO A 162 -3.69 5.06 -8.02
N GLY A 163 -4.46 3.99 -7.79
CA GLY A 163 -5.85 4.10 -7.35
C GLY A 163 -5.93 4.59 -5.90
N LEU A 164 -6.98 5.32 -5.58
CA LEU A 164 -7.20 5.95 -4.28
C LEU A 164 -8.34 5.31 -3.48
N LEU A 165 -9.18 4.50 -4.10
CA LEU A 165 -10.28 3.80 -3.42
C LEU A 165 -9.79 2.58 -2.64
N GLY A 166 -10.58 2.16 -1.63
CA GLY A 166 -10.28 1.00 -0.80
C GLY A 166 -9.06 1.19 0.12
N LEU A 167 -8.68 2.43 0.38
CA LEU A 167 -7.63 2.80 1.33
C LEU A 167 -8.25 3.36 2.60
N PRO A 168 -7.69 3.05 3.80
CA PRO A 168 -8.16 3.61 5.05
C PRO A 168 -8.04 5.13 5.09
N ARG A 169 -9.03 5.80 5.69
CA ARG A 169 -9.06 7.27 5.84
C ARG A 169 -7.78 7.82 6.48
N ASP A 170 -7.32 7.19 7.56
CA ASP A 170 -6.16 7.67 8.30
C ASP A 170 -4.86 7.48 7.51
N TYR A 171 -4.78 6.42 6.71
CA TYR A 171 -3.68 6.26 5.76
C TYR A 171 -3.67 7.38 4.70
N LEU A 172 -4.83 7.71 4.13
CA LEU A 172 -4.95 8.81 3.15
C LEU A 172 -4.55 10.15 3.77
N ASN A 173 -5.05 10.46 4.98
CA ASN A 173 -4.67 11.66 5.72
C ASN A 173 -3.17 11.72 5.98
N ALA A 174 -2.57 10.61 6.43
CA ALA A 174 -1.15 10.54 6.69
C ALA A 174 -0.30 10.76 5.42
N GLN A 175 -0.72 10.20 4.28
CA GLN A 175 0.02 10.39 3.02
C GLN A 175 -0.07 11.83 2.50
N LEU A 176 -1.26 12.43 2.51
CA LEU A 176 -1.44 13.83 2.10
C LEU A 176 -0.71 14.77 3.08
N GLY A 177 -0.83 14.55 4.38
CA GLY A 177 -0.09 15.30 5.41
C GLY A 177 1.43 15.19 5.28
N ALA A 178 1.96 14.02 4.89
CA ALA A 178 3.38 13.83 4.67
C ALA A 178 3.92 14.66 3.48
N TRP A 179 3.16 14.84 2.40
CA TRP A 179 3.52 15.79 1.35
C TRP A 179 3.48 17.23 1.85
N LYS A 180 2.45 17.59 2.63
CA LYS A 180 2.30 18.94 3.17
C LYS A 180 3.44 19.33 4.12
N SER A 181 3.88 18.39 4.96
CA SER A 181 4.99 18.58 5.90
C SER A 181 6.40 18.40 5.28
N GLY A 182 6.48 17.99 4.00
CA GLY A 182 7.76 17.73 3.33
C GLY A 182 8.44 16.42 3.72
N GLN A 183 7.74 15.51 4.40
CA GLN A 183 8.25 14.16 4.73
C GLN A 183 8.09 13.15 3.58
N ARG A 184 7.32 13.52 2.57
CA ARG A 184 7.12 12.74 1.36
C ARG A 184 7.34 13.62 0.14
N HIS A 185 8.17 13.11 -0.77
CA HIS A 185 8.44 13.68 -2.07
C HIS A 185 8.31 12.61 -3.15
N ALA A 186 8.16 13.03 -4.39
CA ALA A 186 8.24 12.19 -5.57
C ALA A 186 9.34 12.71 -6.50
N HIS A 187 9.55 12.05 -7.63
CA HIS A 187 10.45 12.56 -8.67
C HIS A 187 9.96 13.92 -9.19
N ALA A 188 10.89 14.84 -9.37
CA ALA A 188 10.58 16.18 -9.85
C ALA A 188 10.17 16.16 -11.34
N PRO A 189 9.18 16.98 -11.73
CA PRO A 189 8.33 17.79 -10.88
C PRO A 189 7.37 16.98 -10.02
N ASP A 190 7.33 17.26 -8.71
CA ASP A 190 6.45 16.56 -7.76
C ASP A 190 5.03 17.15 -7.81
N CYS A 191 4.21 16.58 -8.69
CA CYS A 191 2.85 17.04 -8.92
C CYS A 191 1.96 16.95 -7.67
N MET A 192 2.07 15.86 -6.90
CA MET A 192 1.23 15.69 -5.71
C MET A 192 1.59 16.67 -4.60
N ARG A 193 2.86 17.02 -4.42
CA ARG A 193 3.26 18.12 -3.54
C ARG A 193 2.61 19.43 -3.95
N GLY A 194 2.63 19.73 -5.25
CA GLY A 194 2.01 20.94 -5.80
C GLY A 194 0.49 21.00 -5.59
N VAL A 195 -0.20 19.86 -5.70
CA VAL A 195 -1.64 19.75 -5.45
C VAL A 195 -1.92 19.90 -3.94
N VAL A 196 -1.23 19.13 -3.10
CA VAL A 196 -1.48 19.10 -1.65
C VAL A 196 -1.14 20.43 -0.97
N ALA A 197 -0.14 21.17 -1.46
CA ALA A 197 0.21 22.49 -0.93
C ALA A 197 -0.96 23.50 -1.00
N ARG A 198 -1.93 23.29 -1.89
CA ARG A 198 -3.11 24.14 -2.09
C ARG A 198 -4.33 23.69 -1.29
N LEU A 199 -4.27 22.54 -0.65
CA LEU A 199 -5.33 22.01 0.24
C LEU A 199 -5.07 22.47 1.67
N ASP A 200 -6.12 22.91 2.36
CA ASP A 200 -6.07 23.05 3.81
C ASP A 200 -6.35 21.71 4.52
N ASP A 201 -6.21 21.66 5.84
CA ASP A 201 -6.38 20.43 6.60
C ASP A 201 -7.82 19.92 6.57
N GLY A 202 -8.81 20.84 6.47
CA GLY A 202 -10.21 20.49 6.27
C GLY A 202 -10.46 19.84 4.92
N ASP A 203 -9.81 20.32 3.86
CA ASP A 203 -9.87 19.73 2.52
C ASP A 203 -9.26 18.34 2.49
N ILE A 204 -8.10 18.16 3.13
CA ILE A 204 -7.42 16.85 3.24
C ILE A 204 -8.32 15.85 3.96
N ASN A 205 -8.89 16.26 5.10
CA ASN A 205 -9.82 15.42 5.85
C ASN A 205 -11.08 15.07 5.03
N ALA A 206 -11.63 16.03 4.29
CA ALA A 206 -12.80 15.82 3.45
C ALA A 206 -12.54 14.82 2.33
N VAL A 207 -11.43 14.99 1.60
CA VAL A 207 -11.00 14.08 0.53
C VAL A 207 -10.76 12.67 1.07
N ALA A 208 -10.01 12.53 2.17
CA ALA A 208 -9.72 11.23 2.77
C ALA A 208 -10.99 10.53 3.27
N SER A 209 -11.92 11.27 3.88
CA SER A 209 -13.19 10.72 4.37
C SER A 209 -14.09 10.25 3.23
N TRP A 210 -14.19 11.02 2.15
CA TRP A 210 -15.00 10.63 1.00
C TRP A 210 -14.41 9.42 0.27
N LEU A 211 -13.10 9.41 0.00
CA LEU A 211 -12.43 8.30 -0.69
C LEU A 211 -12.53 6.99 0.08
N ALA A 212 -12.36 7.04 1.41
CA ALA A 212 -12.42 5.83 2.25
C ALA A 212 -13.84 5.24 2.33
N ALA A 213 -14.87 6.09 2.25
CA ALA A 213 -16.28 5.68 2.30
C ALA A 213 -16.87 5.34 0.92
N HIS A 214 -16.18 5.73 -0.16
CA HIS A 214 -16.73 5.57 -1.51
C HIS A 214 -16.72 4.09 -1.93
N PRO A 215 -17.83 3.56 -2.48
CA PRO A 215 -17.90 2.19 -2.96
C PRO A 215 -16.86 1.90 -4.05
N LEU A 216 -16.36 0.68 -4.06
CA LEU A 216 -15.46 0.22 -5.11
C LEU A 216 -16.25 -0.12 -6.38
N PRO A 217 -15.72 0.22 -7.56
CA PRO A 217 -16.32 -0.22 -8.81
C PRO A 217 -16.14 -1.73 -9.01
N THR A 218 -16.91 -2.32 -9.92
CA THR A 218 -16.84 -3.75 -10.26
C THR A 218 -15.43 -4.16 -10.70
N SER A 219 -14.74 -3.31 -11.48
CA SER A 219 -13.33 -3.50 -11.83
C SER A 219 -12.46 -2.55 -11.01
N THR A 220 -11.54 -3.12 -10.26
CA THR A 220 -10.55 -2.37 -9.47
C THR A 220 -9.19 -2.24 -10.15
N LYS A 221 -9.07 -2.73 -11.39
CA LYS A 221 -7.84 -2.63 -12.17
C LYS A 221 -7.58 -1.20 -12.62
N PRO A 222 -6.31 -0.76 -12.64
CA PRO A 222 -5.94 0.54 -13.18
C PRO A 222 -6.38 0.68 -14.64
N ALA A 223 -6.84 1.89 -15.01
CA ALA A 223 -7.12 2.20 -16.40
C ALA A 223 -5.83 2.16 -17.24
N SER A 224 -5.91 1.75 -18.49
CA SER A 224 -4.77 1.72 -19.40
C SER A 224 -4.36 3.11 -19.91
N LYS A 225 -5.28 4.08 -19.84
CA LYS A 225 -5.07 5.44 -20.34
C LYS A 225 -5.69 6.46 -19.37
N ALA A 226 -4.99 7.59 -19.22
CA ALA A 226 -5.50 8.74 -18.48
C ALA A 226 -6.77 9.31 -19.14
N PRO A 227 -7.72 9.85 -18.36
CA PRO A 227 -8.86 10.57 -18.89
C PRO A 227 -8.39 11.76 -19.76
N ALA A 228 -9.19 12.09 -20.77
CA ALA A 228 -8.98 13.35 -21.48
C ALA A 228 -9.24 14.52 -20.53
N LEU A 229 -8.36 15.50 -20.53
CA LEU A 229 -8.56 16.70 -19.72
C LEU A 229 -9.69 17.56 -20.32
N PRO A 230 -10.64 18.02 -19.51
CA PRO A 230 -11.67 18.93 -19.98
C PRO A 230 -11.06 20.29 -20.34
N PRO A 231 -11.73 21.10 -21.22
CA PRO A 231 -11.28 22.45 -21.51
C PRO A 231 -11.11 23.27 -20.23
N GLY A 232 -9.99 24.00 -20.12
CA GLY A 232 -9.68 24.80 -18.94
C GLY A 232 -9.20 24.03 -17.70
N ALA A 233 -8.97 22.73 -17.82
CA ALA A 233 -8.40 21.93 -16.73
C ALA A 233 -7.04 22.46 -16.29
N VAL A 234 -6.77 22.37 -15.00
CA VAL A 234 -5.45 22.70 -14.44
C VAL A 234 -4.44 21.65 -14.93
N ALA A 235 -3.53 22.05 -15.81
CA ALA A 235 -2.45 21.18 -16.24
C ALA A 235 -1.45 20.96 -15.09
N VAL A 236 -1.01 19.72 -14.89
CA VAL A 236 -0.05 19.35 -13.87
C VAL A 236 0.98 18.41 -14.49
N ASP A 237 2.25 18.80 -14.39
CA ASP A 237 3.36 17.97 -14.84
C ASP A 237 3.87 17.08 -13.69
N CYS A 238 4.15 15.80 -13.99
CA CYS A 238 4.51 14.79 -13.02
C CYS A 238 5.76 14.01 -13.44
N GLY A 239 6.86 14.19 -12.74
CA GLY A 239 8.10 13.45 -13.00
C GLY A 239 8.02 11.94 -12.72
N SER A 240 7.04 11.50 -11.94
CA SER A 240 6.80 10.06 -11.66
C SER A 240 5.83 9.37 -12.62
N ALA A 241 5.25 10.11 -13.58
CA ALA A 241 4.39 9.59 -14.62
C ALA A 241 4.98 9.90 -15.99
N PRO A 242 4.91 8.99 -16.97
CA PRO A 242 5.32 9.34 -18.32
C PRO A 242 4.49 10.53 -18.82
N ALA A 243 5.16 11.52 -19.40
CA ALA A 243 4.47 12.62 -20.06
C ALA A 243 3.46 12.02 -21.06
N THR A 244 2.21 12.44 -20.97
CA THR A 244 1.25 12.18 -22.04
C THR A 244 1.80 12.91 -23.27
N THR A 245 2.46 12.18 -24.16
CA THR A 245 2.85 12.69 -25.46
C THR A 245 1.55 13.07 -26.17
N THR A 246 1.20 14.35 -26.11
CA THR A 246 0.39 14.95 -27.13
C THR A 246 1.20 14.77 -28.41
N ALA A 247 0.77 13.82 -29.22
CA ALA A 247 1.26 13.71 -30.59
C ALA A 247 0.89 15.03 -31.29
N THR A 248 1.78 16.01 -31.21
CA THR A 248 1.79 17.14 -32.11
C THR A 248 2.26 16.56 -33.43
N SER A 249 1.30 16.16 -34.27
CA SER A 249 1.55 16.04 -35.70
C SER A 249 2.04 17.41 -36.15
N ARG A 250 3.35 17.52 -36.32
CA ARG A 250 3.94 18.61 -37.11
C ARG A 250 3.60 18.37 -38.58
N PRO A 251 3.19 19.41 -39.27
CA PRO A 251 2.92 19.36 -40.71
C PRO A 251 4.17 19.08 -41.53
#